data_7e2e8095812882a5d4a79a885fc07d6b
#
_entry.id   7e2e8095812882a5d4a79a885fc07d6b
#
_cell.length_a   1.000
_cell.length_b   1.000
_cell.length_c   1.000
_cell.angle_alpha   90.00
_cell.angle_beta   90.00
_cell.angle_gamma   90.00
#
_symmetry.space_group_name_H-M   'P 1'
#
loop_
_entity.id
_entity.type
_entity.pdbx_description
1 polymer ?
#
loop_
_entity_poly.entity_id
_entity_poly.type
_entity_poly.pdbx_seq_one_letter_code
_entity_poly.pdbx_strand_id
1 'polypeptide(L)'
;MGRFKEKQAGAVNKKHIKFSDGTREKQEEYRKKPGKIDSAKVQSGKNAQADGTAAAKRPRIPGQFCPVEKRCGGCQFLHLTNEQQLNLKQKKAEELLGKYCKVYPITGMEQPFRYRNKVHAVFTHKKDGTIISGTYEEGTHDVVPVNDCLLENEIADAIIRTIRSLLKSFKMKTYNEDTGYGLFRHVLIRTAHRTGQVMVVLVLGSPILPSKNNFIKALRQAHPEITTIVLNVNDKKTSMILGEKETVLYGKGYIEDVLCGC
;
A
#
# COMPACT_ATOMS: atom_id res chain seq x y z
N MET A 1 -14.48 21.18 -59.57
CA MET A 1 -15.22 22.21 -58.80
C MET A 1 -16.09 21.50 -57.76
N GLY A 2 -15.83 21.71 -56.48
CA GLY A 2 -16.59 21.14 -55.36
C GLY A 2 -15.95 21.53 -54.05
N ARG A 3 -16.35 22.69 -53.51
CA ARG A 3 -15.89 23.24 -52.24
C ARG A 3 -16.46 22.41 -51.07
N PHE A 4 -15.64 21.81 -50.23
CA PHE A 4 -16.06 21.30 -48.92
C PHE A 4 -15.96 22.40 -47.87
N LYS A 5 -17.08 22.70 -47.22
CA LYS A 5 -17.23 23.66 -46.12
C LYS A 5 -16.73 23.02 -44.83
N GLU A 6 -15.79 23.64 -44.15
CA GLU A 6 -15.41 23.40 -42.77
C GLU A 6 -16.60 23.71 -41.83
N LYS A 7 -16.97 22.74 -41.00
CA LYS A 7 -17.86 22.97 -39.85
C LYS A 7 -17.01 23.23 -38.61
N GLN A 8 -17.18 24.42 -38.08
CA GLN A 8 -16.60 24.86 -36.82
C GLN A 8 -17.10 23.98 -35.65
N ALA A 9 -16.18 23.48 -34.83
CA ALA A 9 -16.47 22.80 -33.60
C ALA A 9 -16.91 23.80 -32.52
N GLY A 10 -18.04 23.55 -31.90
CA GLY A 10 -18.63 24.39 -30.87
C GLY A 10 -17.81 24.39 -29.58
N ALA A 11 -17.65 25.57 -29.01
CA ALA A 11 -17.00 25.85 -27.76
C ALA A 11 -17.76 25.21 -26.58
N VAL A 12 -17.10 24.37 -25.80
CA VAL A 12 -17.61 23.82 -24.54
C VAL A 12 -17.53 24.90 -23.46
N ASN A 13 -18.68 25.28 -22.96
CA ASN A 13 -18.91 26.33 -21.97
C ASN A 13 -18.39 25.86 -20.59
N LYS A 14 -17.24 26.37 -20.12
CA LYS A 14 -16.72 26.16 -18.76
C LYS A 14 -17.53 26.99 -17.77
N LYS A 15 -18.53 26.38 -17.14
CA LYS A 15 -19.18 26.97 -15.96
C LYS A 15 -18.21 26.95 -14.78
N HIS A 16 -17.71 28.13 -14.41
CA HIS A 16 -17.02 28.35 -13.14
C HIS A 16 -18.04 28.27 -12.00
N ILE A 17 -17.91 27.23 -11.18
CA ILE A 17 -18.61 27.16 -9.89
C ILE A 17 -17.83 28.07 -8.93
N LYS A 18 -18.40 29.22 -8.57
CA LYS A 18 -17.90 30.09 -7.51
C LYS A 18 -18.25 29.45 -6.17
N PHE A 19 -17.26 28.95 -5.43
CA PHE A 19 -17.43 28.64 -4.02
C PHE A 19 -17.42 29.96 -3.22
N SER A 20 -18.44 30.13 -2.37
CA SER A 20 -18.58 31.29 -1.50
C SER A 20 -17.48 31.29 -0.41
N ASP A 21 -16.94 32.47 -0.11
CA ASP A 21 -15.79 32.73 0.79
C ASP A 21 -15.98 32.40 2.30
N GLY A 22 -17.01 31.65 2.68
CA GLY A 22 -17.29 31.31 4.08
C GLY A 22 -16.40 30.23 4.72
N THR A 23 -15.47 29.62 3.98
CA THR A 23 -14.65 28.52 4.49
C THR A 23 -13.21 28.92 4.87
N ARG A 24 -12.77 30.13 4.52
CA ARG A 24 -11.40 30.58 4.82
C ARG A 24 -11.20 30.99 6.28
N GLU A 25 -12.18 31.63 6.91
CA GLU A 25 -12.07 32.08 8.32
C GLU A 25 -12.01 30.90 9.32
N LYS A 26 -12.71 29.79 9.06
CA LYS A 26 -12.66 28.59 9.93
C LYS A 26 -11.36 27.77 9.83
N GLN A 27 -10.59 27.93 8.75
CA GLN A 27 -9.29 27.24 8.61
C GLN A 27 -8.12 28.00 9.25
N GLU A 28 -8.24 29.32 9.47
CA GLU A 28 -7.22 30.10 10.16
C GLU A 28 -7.29 29.95 11.68
N GLU A 29 -8.45 29.67 12.24
CA GLU A 29 -8.60 29.44 13.69
C GLU A 29 -7.95 28.11 14.14
N TYR A 30 -7.86 27.10 13.26
CA TYR A 30 -7.16 25.83 13.52
C TYR A 30 -5.62 25.92 13.39
N ARG A 31 -5.08 27.04 12.86
CA ARG A 31 -3.62 27.28 12.73
C ARG A 31 -2.98 28.01 13.90
N LYS A 32 -3.73 28.43 14.89
CA LYS A 32 -3.19 29.06 16.10
C LYS A 32 -2.69 28.01 17.07
N LYS A 33 -1.38 27.74 16.97
CA LYS A 33 -0.44 27.14 17.94
C LYS A 33 -0.94 25.87 18.66
N PRO A 34 -0.37 24.68 18.37
CA PRO A 34 -0.41 23.60 19.33
C PRO A 34 0.30 24.08 20.59
N GLY A 35 -0.44 24.12 21.70
CA GLY A 35 0.15 24.32 23.00
C GLY A 35 1.28 23.32 23.20
N LYS A 36 2.42 23.77 23.73
CA LYS A 36 3.51 22.91 24.16
C LYS A 36 2.91 21.85 25.09
N ILE A 37 2.77 20.62 24.60
CA ILE A 37 2.52 19.47 25.45
C ILE A 37 3.84 19.24 26.16
N ASP A 38 3.86 19.50 27.47
CA ASP A 38 4.99 19.17 28.35
C ASP A 38 5.28 17.67 28.21
N SER A 39 6.40 17.37 27.58
CA SER A 39 6.92 16.02 27.38
C SER A 39 7.37 15.31 28.67
N ALA A 40 7.10 15.92 29.84
CA ALA A 40 7.57 15.46 31.15
C ALA A 40 6.59 14.55 31.92
N LYS A 41 5.43 14.15 31.36
CA LYS A 41 4.44 13.28 32.06
C LYS A 41 3.89 12.11 31.26
N VAL A 42 4.63 11.61 30.27
CA VAL A 42 4.45 10.24 29.80
C VAL A 42 5.47 9.41 30.57
N GLN A 43 5.17 9.09 31.80
CA GLN A 43 5.87 8.01 32.51
C GLN A 43 5.61 6.73 31.74
N SER A 44 6.61 6.31 30.97
CA SER A 44 6.76 4.93 30.52
C SER A 44 6.67 4.05 31.76
N GLY A 45 5.62 3.24 31.86
CA GLY A 45 5.52 2.14 32.81
C GLY A 45 6.61 1.09 32.53
N LYS A 46 7.85 1.42 32.88
CA LYS A 46 8.91 0.46 33.10
C LYS A 46 8.72 -0.07 34.51
N ASN A 47 8.03 -1.19 34.62
CA ASN A 47 8.19 -2.19 35.67
C ASN A 47 7.28 -3.38 35.35
N ALA A 48 7.70 -4.20 34.40
CA ALA A 48 7.47 -5.62 34.45
C ALA A 48 8.86 -6.23 34.49
N GLN A 49 9.28 -6.62 35.69
CA GLN A 49 10.44 -7.44 35.93
C GLN A 49 10.37 -8.65 35.01
N ALA A 50 11.41 -8.84 34.23
CA ALA A 50 11.60 -10.05 33.45
C ALA A 50 11.89 -11.20 34.42
N ASP A 51 10.85 -11.87 34.89
CA ASP A 51 10.96 -13.21 35.39
C ASP A 51 11.42 -14.10 34.24
N GLY A 52 12.57 -14.75 34.43
CA GLY A 52 13.22 -15.66 33.49
C GLY A 52 12.48 -16.99 33.30
N THR A 53 11.18 -16.94 33.03
CA THR A 53 10.39 -18.08 32.57
C THR A 53 10.46 -18.11 31.06
N ALA A 54 10.95 -19.24 30.52
CA ALA A 54 10.96 -19.55 29.09
C ALA A 54 9.69 -19.06 28.44
N ALA A 55 9.80 -18.13 27.48
CA ALA A 55 8.66 -17.51 26.80
C ALA A 55 7.71 -18.61 26.30
N ALA A 56 6.62 -18.81 27.00
CA ALA A 56 5.60 -19.78 26.64
C ALA A 56 5.25 -19.54 25.16
N LYS A 57 5.42 -20.57 24.32
CA LYS A 57 5.06 -20.50 22.90
C LYS A 57 3.59 -20.10 22.81
N ARG A 58 3.30 -18.90 22.32
CA ARG A 58 1.93 -18.43 22.13
C ARG A 58 1.16 -19.49 21.36
N PRO A 59 -0.07 -19.86 21.78
CA PRO A 59 -0.86 -20.84 21.07
C PRO A 59 -1.06 -20.37 19.62
N ARG A 60 -0.74 -21.26 18.66
CA ARG A 60 -0.97 -20.99 17.25
C ARG A 60 -2.47 -21.07 16.98
N ILE A 61 -3.07 -20.00 16.49
CA ILE A 61 -4.45 -20.00 16.04
C ILE A 61 -4.48 -20.69 14.69
N PRO A 62 -5.26 -21.80 14.52
CA PRO A 62 -5.36 -22.48 13.22
C PRO A 62 -5.74 -21.51 12.10
N GLY A 63 -5.03 -21.54 10.96
CA GLY A 63 -5.28 -20.66 9.82
C GLY A 63 -4.77 -19.21 9.96
N GLN A 64 -4.21 -18.82 11.10
CA GLN A 64 -3.78 -17.44 11.37
C GLN A 64 -2.26 -17.33 11.62
N PHE A 65 -1.48 -18.29 11.15
CA PHE A 65 -0.03 -18.26 11.35
C PHE A 65 0.67 -17.44 10.25
N CYS A 66 1.38 -16.38 10.67
CA CYS A 66 2.31 -15.64 9.82
C CYS A 66 3.74 -15.89 10.29
N PRO A 67 4.62 -16.46 9.46
CA PRO A 67 6.00 -16.78 9.87
C PRO A 67 6.87 -15.55 10.11
N VAL A 68 6.47 -14.39 9.60
CA VAL A 68 7.23 -13.14 9.68
C VAL A 68 6.58 -12.08 10.59
N GLU A 69 5.52 -12.44 11.33
CA GLU A 69 4.74 -11.52 12.18
C GLU A 69 5.60 -10.63 13.09
N LYS A 70 6.66 -11.20 13.68
CA LYS A 70 7.50 -10.47 14.63
C LYS A 70 8.42 -9.43 13.99
N ARG A 71 8.66 -9.54 12.68
CA ARG A 71 9.58 -8.67 11.94
C ARG A 71 8.86 -7.75 10.96
N CYS A 72 7.75 -8.23 10.40
CA CYS A 72 6.94 -7.47 9.46
C CYS A 72 6.11 -6.43 10.20
N GLY A 73 6.33 -5.14 9.93
CA GLY A 73 5.56 -4.03 10.50
C GLY A 73 4.12 -3.89 9.96
N GLY A 74 3.65 -4.85 9.14
CA GLY A 74 2.34 -4.77 8.48
C GLY A 74 1.12 -5.06 9.37
N CYS A 75 1.31 -5.70 10.54
CA CYS A 75 0.22 -6.15 11.41
C CYS A 75 0.51 -5.89 12.87
N GLN A 76 -0.41 -5.18 13.56
CA GLN A 76 -0.29 -4.94 15.01
C GLN A 76 -0.98 -6.02 15.86
N PHE A 77 -2.06 -6.63 15.36
CA PHE A 77 -2.94 -7.48 16.15
C PHE A 77 -3.12 -8.91 15.61
N LEU A 78 -2.28 -9.33 14.66
CA LEU A 78 -2.44 -10.65 14.02
C LEU A 78 -2.30 -11.82 15.02
N HIS A 79 -1.61 -11.61 16.14
CA HIS A 79 -1.51 -12.57 17.24
C HIS A 79 -2.79 -12.76 18.05
N LEU A 80 -3.81 -11.91 17.84
CA LEU A 80 -5.13 -12.00 18.48
C LEU A 80 -6.13 -12.62 17.51
N THR A 81 -7.11 -13.37 18.02
CA THR A 81 -8.26 -13.80 17.22
C THR A 81 -9.05 -12.59 16.73
N ASN A 82 -9.85 -12.76 15.66
CA ASN A 82 -10.69 -11.68 15.16
C ASN A 82 -11.63 -11.14 16.27
N GLU A 83 -12.22 -12.01 17.06
CA GLU A 83 -13.07 -11.63 18.20
C GLU A 83 -12.29 -10.80 19.23
N GLN A 84 -11.08 -11.24 19.60
CA GLN A 84 -10.22 -10.49 20.53
C GLN A 84 -9.85 -9.11 19.97
N GLN A 85 -9.58 -9.01 18.65
CA GLN A 85 -9.30 -7.74 17.99
C GLN A 85 -10.52 -6.80 18.04
N LEU A 86 -11.72 -7.31 17.78
CA LEU A 86 -12.96 -6.53 17.84
C LEU A 86 -13.23 -6.05 19.29
N ASN A 87 -13.11 -6.93 20.28
CA ASN A 87 -13.28 -6.56 21.68
C ASN A 87 -12.27 -5.49 22.14
N LEU A 88 -11.00 -5.61 21.72
CA LEU A 88 -9.98 -4.60 22.02
C LEU A 88 -10.34 -3.23 21.41
N LYS A 89 -10.79 -3.21 20.17
CA LYS A 89 -11.18 -1.99 19.46
C LYS A 89 -12.45 -1.37 20.06
N GLN A 90 -13.44 -2.21 20.40
CA GLN A 90 -14.67 -1.78 21.08
C GLN A 90 -14.34 -1.09 22.41
N LYS A 91 -13.57 -1.76 23.26
CA LYS A 91 -13.16 -1.20 24.56
C LYS A 91 -12.41 0.12 24.39
N LYS A 92 -11.52 0.22 23.40
CA LYS A 92 -10.80 1.45 23.13
C LYS A 92 -11.71 2.60 22.67
N ALA A 93 -12.72 2.30 21.85
CA ALA A 93 -13.71 3.29 21.43
C ALA A 93 -14.55 3.77 22.63
N GLU A 94 -14.96 2.86 23.51
CA GLU A 94 -15.72 3.18 24.74
C GLU A 94 -14.90 4.04 25.71
N GLU A 95 -13.63 3.73 25.92
CA GLU A 95 -12.72 4.54 26.74
C GLU A 95 -12.58 5.98 26.23
N LEU A 96 -12.50 6.14 24.91
CA LEU A 96 -12.27 7.47 24.29
C LEU A 96 -13.56 8.28 24.16
N LEU A 97 -14.67 7.65 23.78
CA LEU A 97 -15.90 8.32 23.36
C LEU A 97 -17.05 8.18 24.36
N GLY A 98 -17.02 7.14 25.22
CA GLY A 98 -18.16 6.79 26.10
C GLY A 98 -18.60 7.91 27.05
N LYS A 99 -17.69 8.85 27.40
CA LYS A 99 -18.05 10.03 28.20
C LYS A 99 -18.75 11.13 27.41
N TYR A 100 -18.73 11.07 26.09
CA TYR A 100 -19.32 12.09 25.21
C TYR A 100 -20.58 11.60 24.51
N CYS A 101 -20.63 10.32 24.14
CA CYS A 101 -21.76 9.74 23.42
C CYS A 101 -21.89 8.23 23.66
N LYS A 102 -23.04 7.67 23.30
CA LYS A 102 -23.25 6.21 23.27
C LYS A 102 -22.37 5.58 22.19
N VAL A 103 -21.55 4.62 22.56
CA VAL A 103 -20.76 3.81 21.62
C VAL A 103 -21.57 2.56 21.28
N TYR A 104 -21.87 2.37 20.00
CA TYR A 104 -22.57 1.18 19.51
C TYR A 104 -21.60 0.01 19.35
N PRO A 105 -22.10 -1.25 19.35
CA PRO A 105 -21.27 -2.41 19.10
C PRO A 105 -20.52 -2.32 17.77
N ILE A 106 -19.25 -2.70 17.77
CA ILE A 106 -18.41 -2.70 16.59
C ILE A 106 -18.90 -3.71 15.55
N THR A 107 -18.99 -3.30 14.30
CA THR A 107 -19.26 -4.21 13.19
C THR A 107 -17.96 -4.79 12.67
N GLY A 108 -17.82 -6.12 12.75
CA GLY A 108 -16.66 -6.85 12.23
C GLY A 108 -16.83 -7.27 10.77
N MET A 109 -15.71 -7.60 10.13
CA MET A 109 -15.72 -8.25 8.82
C MET A 109 -16.03 -9.74 8.97
N GLU A 110 -16.82 -10.29 8.05
CA GLU A 110 -17.08 -11.74 7.96
C GLU A 110 -15.80 -12.51 7.60
N GLN A 111 -15.02 -11.97 6.64
CA GLN A 111 -13.75 -12.53 6.18
C GLN A 111 -12.59 -11.58 6.49
N PRO A 112 -11.96 -11.68 7.67
CA PRO A 112 -10.92 -10.72 8.11
C PRO A 112 -9.54 -11.00 7.50
N PHE A 113 -9.47 -11.82 6.43
CA PHE A 113 -8.26 -12.15 5.70
C PHE A 113 -8.37 -11.74 4.23
N ARG A 114 -7.24 -11.56 3.55
CA ARG A 114 -7.16 -11.25 2.12
C ARG A 114 -7.90 -9.98 1.69
N TYR A 115 -8.21 -9.08 2.63
CA TYR A 115 -9.02 -7.89 2.39
C TYR A 115 -8.25 -6.68 1.85
N ARG A 116 -6.91 -6.69 1.94
CA ARG A 116 -6.11 -5.55 1.47
C ARG A 116 -6.10 -5.49 -0.03
N ASN A 117 -6.79 -4.51 -0.58
CA ASN A 117 -6.89 -4.27 -2.03
C ASN A 117 -5.83 -3.28 -2.56
N LYS A 118 -5.07 -2.64 -1.68
CA LYS A 118 -3.87 -1.86 -2.00
C LYS A 118 -2.67 -2.51 -1.36
N VAL A 119 -1.83 -3.12 -2.18
CA VAL A 119 -0.65 -3.87 -1.76
C VAL A 119 0.60 -3.18 -2.28
N HIS A 120 1.62 -3.13 -1.45
CA HIS A 120 2.90 -2.54 -1.77
C HIS A 120 4.02 -3.51 -1.39
N ALA A 121 4.95 -3.75 -2.31
CA ALA A 121 6.14 -4.55 -2.04
C ALA A 121 7.42 -3.84 -2.46
N VAL A 122 8.45 -3.98 -1.63
CA VAL A 122 9.82 -3.57 -1.89
C VAL A 122 10.56 -4.73 -2.54
N PHE A 123 11.49 -4.42 -3.45
CA PHE A 123 12.38 -5.40 -4.05
C PHE A 123 13.83 -5.10 -3.69
N THR A 124 14.53 -6.13 -3.23
CA THR A 124 15.96 -6.06 -2.94
C THR A 124 16.62 -7.39 -3.29
N HIS A 125 17.93 -7.46 -3.15
CA HIS A 125 18.69 -8.70 -3.34
C HIS A 125 19.50 -9.02 -2.07
N LYS A 126 19.62 -10.30 -1.79
CA LYS A 126 20.51 -10.81 -0.76
C LYS A 126 21.97 -10.73 -1.23
N LYS A 127 22.90 -10.99 -0.32
CA LYS A 127 24.34 -11.04 -0.63
C LYS A 127 24.69 -12.08 -1.71
N ASP A 128 23.93 -13.14 -1.81
CA ASP A 128 24.06 -14.21 -2.82
C ASP A 128 23.43 -13.83 -4.18
N GLY A 129 22.90 -12.62 -4.34
CA GLY A 129 22.24 -12.14 -5.55
C GLY A 129 20.79 -12.58 -5.71
N THR A 130 20.23 -13.35 -4.76
CA THR A 130 18.82 -13.77 -4.81
C THR A 130 17.90 -12.56 -4.61
N ILE A 131 16.99 -12.33 -5.58
CA ILE A 131 16.00 -11.26 -5.47
C ILE A 131 14.90 -11.69 -4.50
N ILE A 132 14.61 -10.83 -3.54
CA ILE A 132 13.51 -10.96 -2.58
C ILE A 132 12.56 -9.79 -2.69
N SER A 133 11.31 -10.00 -2.27
CA SER A 133 10.29 -8.94 -2.18
C SER A 133 9.53 -9.08 -0.87
N GLY A 134 9.09 -7.96 -0.33
CA GLY A 134 8.35 -7.92 0.92
C GLY A 134 8.16 -6.51 1.43
N THR A 135 8.21 -6.35 2.74
CA THR A 135 8.08 -5.06 3.42
C THR A 135 9.34 -4.76 4.23
N TYR A 136 9.57 -3.49 4.55
CA TYR A 136 10.65 -3.14 5.47
C TYR A 136 10.34 -3.62 6.90
N GLU A 137 11.37 -4.08 7.59
CA GLU A 137 11.35 -4.22 9.04
C GLU A 137 11.26 -2.83 9.67
N GLU A 138 10.43 -2.68 10.70
CA GLU A 138 10.14 -1.38 11.31
C GLU A 138 11.42 -0.65 11.73
N GLY A 139 11.56 0.61 11.30
CA GLY A 139 12.70 1.47 11.60
C GLY A 139 14.00 1.12 10.86
N THR A 140 13.95 0.22 9.86
CA THR A 140 15.13 -0.19 9.08
C THR A 140 14.88 -0.16 7.58
N HIS A 141 15.96 -0.36 6.78
CA HIS A 141 15.87 -0.65 5.34
C HIS A 141 15.99 -2.15 5.04
N ASP A 142 15.96 -3.01 6.06
CA ASP A 142 15.99 -4.45 5.86
C ASP A 142 14.64 -4.97 5.38
N VAL A 143 14.66 -5.68 4.26
CA VAL A 143 13.44 -6.24 3.67
C VAL A 143 13.13 -7.58 4.29
N VAL A 144 11.99 -7.69 4.94
CA VAL A 144 11.40 -8.95 5.41
C VAL A 144 10.73 -9.65 4.22
N PRO A 145 11.22 -10.83 3.79
CA PRO A 145 10.62 -11.53 2.65
C PRO A 145 9.19 -11.97 2.98
N VAL A 146 8.24 -11.57 2.12
CA VAL A 146 6.84 -12.00 2.18
C VAL A 146 6.51 -12.72 0.87
N ASN A 147 6.07 -13.97 0.97
CA ASN A 147 5.67 -14.77 -0.20
C ASN A 147 4.17 -14.99 -0.27
N ASP A 148 3.53 -14.99 0.90
CA ASP A 148 2.12 -15.21 1.07
C ASP A 148 1.66 -14.48 2.34
N CYS A 149 0.91 -13.39 2.16
CA CYS A 149 0.44 -12.55 3.25
C CYS A 149 -1.02 -12.87 3.57
N LEU A 150 -1.35 -13.14 4.81
CA LEU A 150 -2.73 -13.45 5.22
C LEU A 150 -3.71 -12.29 4.97
N LEU A 151 -3.23 -11.05 4.88
CA LEU A 151 -4.07 -9.86 4.74
C LEU A 151 -4.12 -9.30 3.32
N GLU A 152 -3.09 -9.52 2.51
CA GLU A 152 -3.01 -9.01 1.14
C GLU A 152 -3.85 -9.86 0.19
N ASN A 153 -4.39 -9.22 -0.85
CA ASN A 153 -5.12 -9.92 -1.90
C ASN A 153 -4.23 -10.96 -2.59
N GLU A 154 -4.72 -12.17 -2.80
CA GLU A 154 -3.96 -13.31 -3.35
C GLU A 154 -3.43 -13.04 -4.76
N ILE A 155 -4.20 -12.31 -5.58
CA ILE A 155 -3.79 -11.90 -6.93
C ILE A 155 -2.59 -10.97 -6.84
N ALA A 156 -2.59 -10.02 -5.90
CA ALA A 156 -1.48 -9.11 -5.68
C ALA A 156 -0.21 -9.87 -5.27
N ASP A 157 -0.31 -10.82 -4.33
CA ASP A 157 0.81 -11.68 -3.93
C ASP A 157 1.36 -12.48 -5.12
N ALA A 158 0.48 -13.05 -5.95
CA ALA A 158 0.88 -13.80 -7.14
C ALA A 158 1.63 -12.92 -8.16
N ILE A 159 1.13 -11.72 -8.43
CA ILE A 159 1.78 -10.73 -9.32
C ILE A 159 3.16 -10.34 -8.78
N ILE A 160 3.31 -10.10 -7.46
CA ILE A 160 4.59 -9.77 -6.85
C ILE A 160 5.61 -10.91 -7.06
N ARG A 161 5.20 -12.16 -6.84
CA ARG A 161 6.06 -13.34 -7.08
C ARG A 161 6.48 -13.44 -8.56
N THR A 162 5.57 -13.20 -9.48
CA THR A 162 5.86 -13.20 -10.92
C THR A 162 6.82 -12.10 -11.29
N ILE A 163 6.62 -10.86 -10.81
CA ILE A 163 7.56 -9.73 -11.04
C ILE A 163 8.95 -10.11 -10.55
N ARG A 164 9.08 -10.69 -9.34
CA ARG A 164 10.38 -11.14 -8.81
C ARG A 164 11.09 -12.13 -9.74
N SER A 165 10.34 -13.07 -10.33
CA SER A 165 10.87 -14.03 -11.29
C SER A 165 11.27 -13.36 -12.61
N LEU A 166 10.47 -12.43 -13.09
CA LEU A 166 10.77 -11.66 -14.31
C LEU A 166 12.00 -10.76 -14.13
N LEU A 167 12.18 -10.11 -12.97
CA LEU A 167 13.38 -9.32 -12.69
C LEU A 167 14.65 -10.17 -12.85
N LYS A 168 14.63 -11.41 -12.35
CA LYS A 168 15.75 -12.35 -12.54
C LYS A 168 15.95 -12.71 -14.01
N SER A 169 14.87 -13.07 -14.71
CA SER A 169 14.92 -13.49 -16.13
C SER A 169 15.42 -12.37 -17.07
N PHE A 170 14.99 -11.15 -16.81
CA PHE A 170 15.38 -9.96 -17.57
C PHE A 170 16.69 -9.30 -17.07
N LYS A 171 17.37 -9.91 -16.07
CA LYS A 171 18.60 -9.42 -15.46
C LYS A 171 18.51 -7.97 -14.94
N MET A 172 17.33 -7.59 -14.44
CA MET A 172 17.11 -6.26 -13.89
C MET A 172 17.61 -6.20 -12.44
N LYS A 173 18.34 -5.14 -12.14
CA LYS A 173 18.86 -4.90 -10.78
C LYS A 173 17.79 -4.22 -9.91
N THR A 174 17.62 -4.72 -8.69
CA THR A 174 16.84 -4.02 -7.67
C THR A 174 17.59 -2.80 -7.17
N TYR A 175 16.83 -1.79 -6.75
CA TYR A 175 17.39 -0.56 -6.19
C TYR A 175 17.87 -0.82 -4.75
N ASN A 176 19.00 -0.20 -4.40
CA ASN A 176 19.53 -0.20 -3.04
C ASN A 176 19.42 1.21 -2.48
N GLU A 177 18.64 1.37 -1.41
CA GLU A 177 18.33 2.68 -0.81
C GLU A 177 19.57 3.36 -0.18
N ASP A 178 20.54 2.56 0.32
CA ASP A 178 21.74 3.08 0.96
C ASP A 178 22.72 3.65 -0.07
N THR A 179 22.94 2.91 -1.16
CA THR A 179 23.88 3.30 -2.21
C THR A 179 23.27 4.19 -3.27
N GLY A 180 21.95 4.15 -3.46
CA GLY A 180 21.22 4.84 -4.52
C GLY A 180 21.38 4.20 -5.91
N TYR A 181 21.92 2.97 -5.98
CA TYR A 181 22.11 2.25 -7.24
C TYR A 181 21.06 1.16 -7.46
N GLY A 182 20.74 0.95 -8.72
CA GLY A 182 19.77 -0.04 -9.19
C GLY A 182 18.59 0.61 -9.86
N LEU A 183 17.68 -0.22 -10.36
CA LEU A 183 16.55 0.25 -11.17
C LEU A 183 15.20 0.04 -10.44
N PHE A 184 14.90 -1.19 -10.07
CA PHE A 184 13.58 -1.59 -9.62
C PHE A 184 13.43 -1.42 -8.11
N ARG A 185 12.57 -0.50 -7.67
CA ARG A 185 12.38 -0.14 -6.25
C ARG A 185 11.20 -0.87 -5.63
N HIS A 186 10.00 -0.55 -6.14
CA HIS A 186 8.76 -1.01 -5.53
C HIS A 186 7.76 -1.44 -6.60
N VAL A 187 6.75 -2.18 -6.18
CA VAL A 187 5.50 -2.33 -6.90
C VAL A 187 4.35 -1.92 -5.99
N LEU A 188 3.38 -1.21 -6.57
CA LEU A 188 2.10 -0.97 -5.92
C LEU A 188 1.02 -1.61 -6.78
N ILE A 189 0.17 -2.43 -6.15
CA ILE A 189 -0.92 -3.14 -6.81
C ILE A 189 -2.23 -2.70 -6.18
N ARG A 190 -3.21 -2.41 -7.02
CA ARG A 190 -4.59 -2.17 -6.60
C ARG A 190 -5.49 -3.19 -7.28
N THR A 191 -6.34 -3.82 -6.49
CA THR A 191 -7.35 -4.78 -6.97
C THR A 191 -8.73 -4.21 -6.68
N ALA A 192 -9.57 -4.14 -7.70
CA ALA A 192 -10.96 -3.77 -7.57
C ALA A 192 -11.78 -4.97 -7.10
N HIS A 193 -12.59 -4.81 -6.07
CA HIS A 193 -13.29 -5.92 -5.43
C HIS A 193 -14.48 -6.42 -6.27
N ARG A 194 -15.24 -5.50 -6.85
CA ARG A 194 -16.47 -5.82 -7.61
C ARG A 194 -16.20 -6.06 -9.08
N THR A 195 -15.32 -5.28 -9.68
CA THR A 195 -15.02 -5.38 -11.13
C THR A 195 -13.91 -6.37 -11.45
N GLY A 196 -13.12 -6.80 -10.46
CA GLY A 196 -11.97 -7.68 -10.65
C GLY A 196 -10.79 -7.02 -11.39
N GLN A 197 -10.86 -5.73 -11.69
CA GLN A 197 -9.79 -5.01 -12.38
C GLN A 197 -8.54 -4.90 -11.49
N VAL A 198 -7.38 -5.02 -12.14
CA VAL A 198 -6.08 -4.96 -11.44
C VAL A 198 -5.19 -3.91 -12.07
N MET A 199 -4.67 -3.02 -11.23
CA MET A 199 -3.67 -2.01 -11.59
C MET A 199 -2.33 -2.37 -10.98
N VAL A 200 -1.28 -2.34 -11.79
CA VAL A 200 0.11 -2.54 -11.36
C VAL A 200 0.91 -1.29 -11.63
N VAL A 201 1.50 -0.69 -10.59
CA VAL A 201 2.42 0.44 -10.70
C VAL A 201 3.83 -0.06 -10.42
N LEU A 202 4.69 -0.03 -11.45
CA LEU A 202 6.11 -0.36 -11.35
C LEU A 202 6.89 0.90 -10.96
N VAL A 203 7.52 0.92 -9.80
CA VAL A 203 8.28 2.06 -9.31
C VAL A 203 9.77 1.85 -9.57
N LEU A 204 10.32 2.69 -10.42
CA LEU A 204 11.70 2.60 -10.86
C LEU A 204 12.52 3.84 -10.47
N GLY A 205 13.83 3.67 -10.28
CA GLY A 205 14.78 4.77 -10.10
C GLY A 205 15.12 5.54 -11.40
N SER A 206 14.54 5.12 -12.54
CA SER A 206 14.80 5.70 -13.87
C SER A 206 13.58 5.53 -14.76
N PRO A 207 13.33 6.42 -15.74
CA PRO A 207 12.20 6.32 -16.66
C PRO A 207 12.32 5.18 -17.68
N ILE A 208 13.47 4.50 -17.74
CA ILE A 208 13.74 3.48 -18.74
C ILE A 208 13.56 2.09 -18.13
N LEU A 209 12.53 1.37 -18.60
CA LEU A 209 12.35 -0.06 -18.30
C LEU A 209 13.01 -0.88 -19.42
N PRO A 210 14.11 -1.60 -19.16
CA PRO A 210 14.76 -2.44 -20.17
C PRO A 210 13.80 -3.51 -20.69
N SER A 211 13.87 -3.79 -21.99
CA SER A 211 13.01 -4.79 -22.66
C SER A 211 11.51 -4.60 -22.34
N LYS A 212 11.06 -3.35 -22.22
CA LYS A 212 9.73 -2.94 -21.78
C LYS A 212 8.61 -3.81 -22.36
N ASN A 213 8.57 -3.94 -23.69
CA ASN A 213 7.47 -4.65 -24.36
C ASN A 213 7.43 -6.13 -24.00
N ASN A 214 8.58 -6.79 -23.92
CA ASN A 214 8.67 -8.20 -23.55
C ASN A 214 8.34 -8.42 -22.07
N PHE A 215 8.80 -7.53 -21.18
CA PHE A 215 8.46 -7.58 -19.75
C PHE A 215 6.95 -7.45 -19.53
N ILE A 216 6.31 -6.44 -20.13
CA ILE A 216 4.86 -6.22 -20.04
C ILE A 216 4.08 -7.41 -20.64
N LYS A 217 4.52 -7.92 -21.79
CA LYS A 217 3.91 -9.10 -22.43
C LYS A 217 3.98 -10.32 -21.51
N ALA A 218 5.15 -10.63 -20.95
CA ALA A 218 5.34 -11.77 -20.04
C ALA A 218 4.49 -11.64 -18.77
N LEU A 219 4.45 -10.45 -18.16
CA LEU A 219 3.65 -10.18 -16.97
C LEU A 219 2.16 -10.38 -17.25
N ARG A 220 1.64 -9.87 -18.37
CA ARG A 220 0.23 -10.03 -18.77
C ARG A 220 -0.14 -11.44 -19.20
N GLN A 221 0.79 -12.19 -19.78
CA GLN A 221 0.57 -13.61 -20.10
C GLN A 221 0.41 -14.44 -18.82
N ALA A 222 1.16 -14.13 -17.77
CA ALA A 222 1.03 -14.80 -16.48
C ALA A 222 -0.19 -14.32 -15.68
N HIS A 223 -0.64 -13.08 -15.90
CA HIS A 223 -1.72 -12.41 -15.16
C HIS A 223 -2.64 -11.65 -16.12
N PRO A 224 -3.56 -12.34 -16.81
CA PRO A 224 -4.49 -11.74 -17.76
C PRO A 224 -5.50 -10.77 -17.10
N GLU A 225 -5.72 -10.89 -15.80
CA GLU A 225 -6.55 -9.99 -15.00
C GLU A 225 -5.98 -8.57 -14.88
N ILE A 226 -4.70 -8.35 -15.22
CA ILE A 226 -4.10 -7.01 -15.18
C ILE A 226 -4.74 -6.12 -16.25
N THR A 227 -5.50 -5.14 -15.77
CA THR A 227 -6.23 -4.17 -16.62
C THR A 227 -5.34 -3.02 -17.05
N THR A 228 -4.42 -2.59 -16.19
CA THR A 228 -3.50 -1.48 -16.51
C THR A 228 -2.16 -1.60 -15.80
N ILE A 229 -1.10 -1.11 -16.48
CA ILE A 229 0.26 -1.06 -15.93
C ILE A 229 0.79 0.35 -16.11
N VAL A 230 1.26 0.93 -15.01
CA VAL A 230 1.86 2.28 -14.97
C VAL A 230 3.32 2.15 -14.52
N LEU A 231 4.20 2.91 -15.15
CA LEU A 231 5.55 3.14 -14.68
C LEU A 231 5.57 4.45 -13.91
N ASN A 232 6.01 4.42 -12.66
CA ASN A 232 6.26 5.59 -11.84
C ASN A 232 7.77 5.74 -11.63
N VAL A 233 8.28 6.96 -11.78
CA VAL A 233 9.70 7.25 -11.62
C VAL A 233 9.94 7.93 -10.28
N ASN A 234 10.65 7.23 -9.40
CA ASN A 234 11.13 7.79 -8.14
C ASN A 234 12.66 7.72 -8.12
N ASP A 235 13.30 8.79 -8.60
CA ASP A 235 14.75 8.97 -8.68
C ASP A 235 15.35 9.65 -7.43
N LYS A 236 14.52 10.01 -6.46
CA LYS A 236 14.93 10.72 -5.23
C LYS A 236 15.28 9.74 -4.11
N LYS A 237 16.25 10.11 -3.26
CA LYS A 237 16.48 9.47 -1.97
C LYS A 237 15.40 9.95 -0.98
N THR A 238 14.34 9.17 -0.83
CA THR A 238 13.17 9.55 -0.03
C THR A 238 12.45 8.30 0.49
N SER A 239 11.81 8.40 1.64
CA SER A 239 10.91 7.37 2.17
C SER A 239 9.57 7.29 1.41
N MET A 240 9.29 8.24 0.52
CA MET A 240 8.11 8.20 -0.33
C MET A 240 8.23 7.10 -1.37
N ILE A 241 7.18 6.30 -1.54
CA ILE A 241 7.17 5.19 -2.48
C ILE A 241 7.09 5.69 -3.92
N LEU A 242 6.16 6.61 -4.18
CA LEU A 242 5.89 7.14 -5.52
C LEU A 242 6.66 8.44 -5.77
N GLY A 243 7.19 8.57 -6.98
CA GLY A 243 7.72 9.82 -7.51
C GLY A 243 6.63 10.62 -8.24
N GLU A 244 7.03 11.73 -8.86
CA GLU A 244 6.12 12.69 -9.48
C GLU A 244 5.76 12.35 -10.94
N LYS A 245 6.60 11.56 -11.62
CA LYS A 245 6.45 11.27 -13.07
C LYS A 245 5.85 9.89 -13.27
N GLU A 246 4.81 9.82 -14.09
CA GLU A 246 4.13 8.58 -14.43
C GLU A 246 3.99 8.42 -15.94
N THR A 247 4.01 7.18 -16.40
CA THR A 247 3.80 6.81 -17.80
C THR A 247 2.95 5.54 -17.86
N VAL A 248 1.84 5.58 -18.57
CA VAL A 248 1.01 4.41 -18.81
C VAL A 248 1.73 3.49 -19.80
N LEU A 249 2.01 2.26 -19.37
CA LEU A 249 2.67 1.23 -20.19
C LEU A 249 1.66 0.30 -20.87
N TYR A 250 0.50 0.11 -20.24
CA TYR A 250 -0.59 -0.70 -20.74
C TYR A 250 -1.93 -0.27 -20.12
N GLY A 251 -3.01 -0.36 -20.89
CA GLY A 251 -4.36 -0.04 -20.43
C GLY A 251 -4.63 1.47 -20.34
N LYS A 252 -5.60 1.85 -19.49
CA LYS A 252 -6.09 3.23 -19.37
C LYS A 252 -5.32 4.08 -18.35
N GLY A 253 -4.49 3.48 -17.48
CA GLY A 253 -3.81 4.16 -16.37
C GLY A 253 -4.64 4.26 -15.08
N TYR A 254 -5.84 3.70 -15.07
CA TYR A 254 -6.73 3.63 -13.91
C TYR A 254 -7.55 2.33 -13.93
N ILE A 255 -8.16 2.02 -12.79
CA ILE A 255 -9.17 0.96 -12.64
C ILE A 255 -10.44 1.55 -12.05
N GLU A 256 -11.54 0.87 -12.28
CA GLU A 256 -12.86 1.22 -11.76
C GLU A 256 -13.33 0.15 -10.79
N ASP A 257 -14.02 0.55 -9.75
CA ASP A 257 -14.68 -0.37 -8.82
C ASP A 257 -16.09 0.15 -8.50
N VAL A 258 -16.92 -0.70 -7.94
CA VAL A 258 -18.28 -0.32 -7.53
C VAL A 258 -18.33 -0.34 -6.00
N LEU A 259 -18.55 0.82 -5.40
CA LEU A 259 -18.66 1.00 -3.95
C LEU A 259 -20.09 1.42 -3.60
N CYS A 260 -20.76 0.64 -2.75
CA CYS A 260 -22.13 0.92 -2.31
C CYS A 260 -23.14 1.14 -3.47
N GLY A 261 -22.92 0.48 -4.62
CA GLY A 261 -23.79 0.60 -5.79
C GLY A 261 -23.49 1.80 -6.70
N CYS A 262 -22.43 2.57 -6.42
CA CYS A 262 -21.97 3.71 -7.23
C CYS A 262 -20.67 3.37 -7.97
#